data_b9bf33c0515fcff09f4a13d844702ab0
#
_entry.id   b9bf33c0515fcff09f4a13d844702ab0
#
_cell.length_a   1.000
_cell.length_b   1.000
_cell.length_c   1.000
_cell.angle_alpha   90.00
_cell.angle_beta   90.00
_cell.angle_gamma   90.00
#
_symmetry.space_group_name_H-M   'P 1'
#
loop_
_entity.id
_entity.type
_entity.pdbx_description
1 polymer ?
#
loop_
_entity_poly.entity_id
_entity_poly.type
_entity_poly.pdbx_seq_one_letter_code
_entity_poly.pdbx_strand_id
1 'polypeptide(L)'
;MTDASSRPAPALPDVHALLALCEHAARRAGVVTVADRPRDLSVASTKSSPTDVVTEMDRRTETLLREILSAARPQDGLLGEEQGHETGSSGLTWVFDPIDGTVNYLYDIGVYAVSVAVVEGDPAVEGGWRPVAGCVHNPVTGATWTAGRGIGAFLDGRRLTMGEPPALDRALTGTGFGYFTGRRRTQARVVADLLPRVRDIRRIGCAAIDLCMVATGRLDVYFERGLHAWDLAAALLVVEEAGGVVRGIGGKPPAEAMVVAGARPLVDVLAAALEELDADGDDEPAPGGAQD
;
A
#
# COMPACT_ATOMS: atom_id res chain seq x y z
N MET A 1 -1.53 -50.59 11.97
CA MET A 1 -1.32 -49.23 12.58
C MET A 1 -0.14 -48.63 11.85
N THR A 2 -0.43 -47.91 10.80
CA THR A 2 0.56 -47.24 9.94
C THR A 2 0.79 -45.83 10.48
N ASP A 3 2.01 -45.59 10.83
CA ASP A 3 2.58 -44.35 11.37
C ASP A 3 2.28 -43.19 10.41
N ALA A 4 1.53 -42.20 10.88
CA ALA A 4 1.30 -40.95 10.16
C ALA A 4 2.61 -40.15 10.18
N SER A 5 3.40 -40.30 9.11
CA SER A 5 4.64 -39.54 8.91
C SER A 5 4.38 -38.06 9.12
N SER A 6 4.96 -37.50 10.16
CA SER A 6 5.00 -36.08 10.43
C SER A 6 5.66 -35.37 9.22
N ARG A 7 4.86 -34.67 8.41
CA ARG A 7 5.39 -33.76 7.41
C ARG A 7 6.25 -32.75 8.15
N PRO A 8 7.52 -32.56 7.77
CA PRO A 8 8.34 -31.51 8.39
C PRO A 8 7.64 -30.16 8.21
N ALA A 9 7.64 -29.36 9.28
CA ALA A 9 7.14 -27.98 9.19
C ALA A 9 7.85 -27.28 8.02
N PRO A 10 7.15 -26.51 7.21
CA PRO A 10 7.79 -25.77 6.11
C PRO A 10 8.91 -24.91 6.70
N ALA A 11 10.09 -24.96 6.07
CA ALA A 11 11.20 -24.10 6.44
C ALA A 11 10.75 -22.65 6.35
N LEU A 12 11.11 -21.85 7.37
CA LEU A 12 10.83 -20.41 7.36
C LEU A 12 11.41 -19.81 6.08
N PRO A 13 10.66 -18.93 5.38
CA PRO A 13 11.15 -18.32 4.15
C PRO A 13 12.42 -17.50 4.43
N ASP A 14 13.38 -17.54 3.52
CA ASP A 14 14.55 -16.66 3.57
C ASP A 14 14.13 -15.21 3.27
N VAL A 15 13.87 -14.44 4.33
CA VAL A 15 13.39 -13.06 4.25
C VAL A 15 14.37 -12.17 3.48
N HIS A 16 15.68 -12.41 3.56
CA HIS A 16 16.68 -11.64 2.81
C HIS A 16 16.58 -11.90 1.31
N ALA A 17 16.42 -13.15 0.90
CA ALA A 17 16.22 -13.49 -0.51
C ALA A 17 14.91 -12.93 -1.07
N LEU A 18 13.82 -13.00 -0.29
CA LEU A 18 12.54 -12.41 -0.66
C LEU A 18 12.61 -10.89 -0.78
N LEU A 19 13.28 -10.22 0.16
CA LEU A 19 13.48 -8.77 0.13
C LEU A 19 14.30 -8.33 -1.09
N ALA A 20 15.38 -9.05 -1.40
CA ALA A 20 16.18 -8.78 -2.61
C ALA A 20 15.36 -8.93 -3.89
N LEU A 21 14.44 -9.90 -3.94
CA LEU A 21 13.55 -10.08 -5.09
C LEU A 21 12.48 -8.97 -5.18
N CYS A 22 11.89 -8.52 -4.05
CA CYS A 22 11.00 -7.35 -4.03
C CYS A 22 11.71 -6.12 -4.62
N GLU A 23 12.90 -5.81 -4.14
CA GLU A 23 13.67 -4.66 -4.62
C GLU A 23 14.06 -4.80 -6.10
N HIS A 24 14.52 -5.96 -6.52
CA HIS A 24 14.85 -6.23 -7.92
C HIS A 24 13.63 -6.02 -8.83
N ALA A 25 12.49 -6.60 -8.49
CA ALA A 25 11.27 -6.50 -9.29
C ALA A 25 10.76 -5.05 -9.36
N ALA A 26 10.69 -4.35 -8.21
CA ALA A 26 10.23 -2.97 -8.15
C ALA A 26 11.12 -2.02 -8.97
N ARG A 27 12.45 -2.13 -8.86
CA ARG A 27 13.39 -1.31 -9.63
C ARG A 27 13.33 -1.62 -11.13
N ARG A 28 13.22 -2.89 -11.53
CA ARG A 28 13.09 -3.29 -12.92
C ARG A 28 11.81 -2.76 -13.55
N ALA A 29 10.70 -2.86 -12.85
CA ALA A 29 9.43 -2.30 -13.26
C ALA A 29 9.48 -0.77 -13.33
N GLY A 30 10.08 -0.11 -12.34
CA GLY A 30 10.26 1.34 -12.32
C GLY A 30 11.04 1.89 -13.51
N VAL A 31 12.05 1.16 -14.02
CA VAL A 31 12.74 1.55 -15.26
C VAL A 31 11.77 1.64 -16.44
N VAL A 32 10.86 0.67 -16.57
CA VAL A 32 9.87 0.64 -17.66
C VAL A 32 8.87 1.78 -17.54
N THR A 33 8.39 2.08 -16.33
CA THR A 33 7.43 3.18 -16.12
C THR A 33 7.99 4.54 -16.55
N VAL A 34 9.30 4.77 -16.43
CA VAL A 34 9.93 6.04 -16.82
C VAL A 34 10.41 6.01 -18.29
N ALA A 35 11.14 4.97 -18.68
CA ALA A 35 11.79 4.92 -19.99
C ALA A 35 10.80 4.76 -21.15
N ASP A 36 9.74 3.99 -20.92
CA ASP A 36 8.74 3.64 -21.94
C ASP A 36 7.46 4.48 -21.82
N ARG A 37 7.44 5.48 -20.94
CA ARG A 37 6.26 6.37 -20.79
C ARG A 37 5.96 7.09 -22.09
N PRO A 38 4.78 6.89 -22.68
CA PRO A 38 4.40 7.62 -23.89
C PRO A 38 4.31 9.13 -23.64
N ARG A 39 4.67 9.94 -24.66
CA ARG A 39 4.50 11.40 -24.58
C ARG A 39 3.03 11.81 -24.51
N ASP A 40 2.17 11.05 -25.19
CA ASP A 40 0.74 11.28 -25.30
C ASP A 40 -0.01 10.24 -24.45
N LEU A 41 0.43 10.06 -23.20
CA LEU A 41 -0.20 9.10 -22.28
C LEU A 41 -1.67 9.48 -22.09
N SER A 42 -2.54 8.52 -22.30
CA SER A 42 -3.98 8.68 -22.14
C SER A 42 -4.57 7.58 -21.27
N VAL A 43 -5.79 7.80 -20.82
CA VAL A 43 -6.57 6.80 -20.10
C VAL A 43 -6.90 5.65 -21.05
N ALA A 44 -6.43 4.44 -20.75
CA ALA A 44 -6.75 3.24 -21.53
C ALA A 44 -8.14 2.70 -21.16
N SER A 45 -8.49 2.75 -19.87
CA SER A 45 -9.80 2.36 -19.34
C SER A 45 -10.05 3.02 -17.99
N THR A 46 -11.26 2.88 -17.48
CA THR A 46 -11.64 3.26 -16.11
C THR A 46 -12.12 2.01 -15.36
N LYS A 47 -11.90 1.94 -14.02
CA LYS A 47 -12.34 0.83 -13.16
C LYS A 47 -13.72 1.12 -12.58
N SER A 48 -13.74 1.69 -11.39
CA SER A 48 -14.93 1.89 -10.58
C SER A 48 -15.66 3.20 -10.86
N SER A 49 -15.00 4.17 -11.52
CA SER A 49 -15.58 5.47 -11.88
C SER A 49 -14.78 6.14 -13.00
N PRO A 50 -15.30 7.22 -13.63
CA PRO A 50 -14.56 7.99 -14.66
C PRO A 50 -13.25 8.61 -14.15
N THR A 51 -13.07 8.71 -12.85
CA THR A 51 -11.85 9.26 -12.22
C THR A 51 -10.88 8.18 -11.74
N ASP A 52 -11.27 6.92 -11.78
CA ASP A 52 -10.47 5.75 -11.47
C ASP A 52 -9.86 5.21 -12.78
N VAL A 53 -8.69 5.69 -13.11
CA VAL A 53 -8.10 5.54 -14.45
C VAL A 53 -7.02 4.47 -14.46
N VAL A 54 -6.92 3.76 -15.59
CA VAL A 54 -5.86 2.80 -15.89
C VAL A 54 -5.18 3.23 -17.18
N THR A 55 -3.87 3.16 -17.21
CA THR A 55 -3.09 3.37 -18.44
C THR A 55 -2.59 2.04 -19.00
N GLU A 56 -2.16 2.03 -20.25
CA GLU A 56 -1.52 0.85 -20.84
C GLU A 56 -0.21 0.50 -20.11
N MET A 57 0.41 1.50 -19.46
CA MET A 57 1.65 1.29 -18.71
C MET A 57 1.43 0.51 -17.42
N ASP A 58 0.27 0.67 -16.76
CA ASP A 58 -0.10 -0.14 -15.58
C ASP A 58 -0.10 -1.62 -15.97
N ARG A 59 -0.82 -1.99 -17.03
CA ARG A 59 -0.92 -3.38 -17.51
C ARG A 59 0.43 -3.94 -17.97
N ARG A 60 1.21 -3.15 -18.70
CA ARG A 60 2.52 -3.56 -19.19
C ARG A 60 3.50 -3.76 -18.04
N THR A 61 3.49 -2.88 -17.06
CA THR A 61 4.34 -2.97 -15.88
C THR A 61 3.95 -4.17 -15.01
N GLU A 62 2.65 -4.41 -14.85
CA GLU A 62 2.18 -5.60 -14.13
C GLU A 62 2.60 -6.90 -14.82
N THR A 63 2.49 -6.97 -16.15
CA THR A 63 2.94 -8.16 -16.90
C THR A 63 4.42 -8.45 -16.64
N LEU A 64 5.27 -7.42 -16.66
CA LEU A 64 6.69 -7.57 -16.34
C LEU A 64 6.92 -8.05 -14.90
N LEU A 65 6.19 -7.52 -13.92
CA LEU A 65 6.28 -7.97 -12.53
C LEU A 65 5.91 -9.45 -12.41
N ARG A 66 4.82 -9.89 -13.04
CA ARG A 66 4.39 -11.30 -13.07
C ARG A 66 5.47 -12.20 -13.69
N GLU A 67 6.06 -11.81 -14.81
CA GLU A 67 7.13 -12.55 -15.45
C GLU A 67 8.36 -12.72 -14.53
N ILE A 68 8.83 -11.64 -13.90
CA ILE A 68 9.97 -11.68 -12.98
C ILE A 68 9.70 -12.60 -11.78
N LEU A 69 8.53 -12.42 -11.16
CA LEU A 69 8.18 -13.12 -9.92
C LEU A 69 7.88 -14.60 -10.18
N SER A 70 7.12 -14.94 -11.23
CA SER A 70 6.84 -16.33 -11.61
C SER A 70 8.10 -17.10 -12.02
N ALA A 71 9.03 -16.45 -12.72
CA ALA A 71 10.28 -17.08 -13.11
C ALA A 71 11.16 -17.41 -11.90
N ALA A 72 11.18 -16.54 -10.89
CA ALA A 72 11.97 -16.73 -9.67
C ALA A 72 11.28 -17.66 -8.66
N ARG A 73 9.94 -17.60 -8.58
CA ARG A 73 9.14 -18.24 -7.53
C ARG A 73 7.86 -18.88 -8.12
N PRO A 74 7.96 -19.92 -8.95
CA PRO A 74 6.84 -20.46 -9.73
C PRO A 74 5.74 -21.16 -8.89
N GLN A 75 5.97 -21.37 -7.59
CA GLN A 75 4.99 -21.98 -6.69
C GLN A 75 4.23 -20.96 -5.83
N ASP A 76 4.68 -19.69 -5.85
CA ASP A 76 4.05 -18.64 -5.07
C ASP A 76 2.80 -18.10 -5.82
N GLY A 77 1.81 -17.61 -5.06
CA GLY A 77 0.67 -16.90 -5.63
C GLY A 77 1.06 -15.49 -6.10
N LEU A 78 0.22 -14.92 -6.94
CA LEU A 78 0.37 -13.55 -7.45
C LEU A 78 -0.95 -12.79 -7.28
N LEU A 79 -0.90 -11.59 -6.72
CA LEU A 79 -2.02 -10.66 -6.64
C LEU A 79 -1.56 -9.29 -7.12
N GLY A 80 -1.99 -8.89 -8.29
CA GLY A 80 -1.77 -7.56 -8.85
C GLY A 80 -3.07 -6.78 -8.97
N GLU A 81 -2.96 -5.48 -9.07
CA GLU A 81 -4.10 -4.57 -9.18
C GLU A 81 -4.90 -4.76 -10.48
N GLU A 82 -4.22 -5.06 -11.60
CA GLU A 82 -4.81 -5.04 -12.93
C GLU A 82 -5.31 -6.40 -13.42
N GLN A 83 -4.57 -7.48 -13.12
CA GLN A 83 -4.84 -8.83 -13.63
C GLN A 83 -5.35 -9.79 -12.55
N GLY A 84 -5.51 -9.29 -11.30
CA GLY A 84 -6.13 -10.05 -10.21
C GLY A 84 -5.24 -11.12 -9.60
N HIS A 85 -5.87 -12.15 -9.03
CA HIS A 85 -5.27 -13.14 -8.15
C HIS A 85 -5.04 -14.48 -8.85
N GLU A 86 -3.82 -15.00 -8.76
CA GLU A 86 -3.41 -16.36 -9.11
C GLU A 86 -2.96 -17.08 -7.85
N THR A 87 -3.65 -18.17 -7.49
CA THR A 87 -3.32 -18.94 -6.28
C THR A 87 -2.07 -19.81 -6.48
N GLY A 88 -1.14 -19.71 -5.54
CA GLY A 88 0.06 -20.57 -5.48
C GLY A 88 -0.11 -21.79 -4.56
N SER A 89 0.95 -22.58 -4.45
CA SER A 89 1.00 -23.78 -3.58
C SER A 89 1.99 -23.67 -2.41
N SER A 90 2.81 -22.61 -2.35
CA SER A 90 3.84 -22.43 -1.33
C SER A 90 3.34 -21.87 0.00
N GLY A 91 2.15 -21.23 0.01
CA GLY A 91 1.63 -20.46 1.14
C GLY A 91 2.11 -19.00 1.15
N LEU A 92 2.90 -18.58 0.15
CA LEU A 92 3.29 -17.20 -0.09
C LEU A 92 2.56 -16.64 -1.31
N THR A 93 2.19 -15.35 -1.25
CA THR A 93 1.60 -14.62 -2.36
C THR A 93 2.36 -13.31 -2.55
N TRP A 94 2.78 -13.02 -3.77
CA TRP A 94 3.31 -11.73 -4.18
C TRP A 94 2.16 -10.78 -4.43
N VAL A 95 2.21 -9.63 -3.76
CA VAL A 95 1.18 -8.59 -3.83
C VAL A 95 1.85 -7.33 -4.35
N PHE A 96 1.33 -6.75 -5.44
CA PHE A 96 2.00 -5.63 -6.10
C PHE A 96 1.03 -4.70 -6.81
N ASP A 97 1.42 -3.42 -6.79
CA ASP A 97 0.85 -2.34 -7.58
C ASP A 97 1.91 -1.86 -8.59
N PRO A 98 1.62 -1.97 -9.89
CA PRO A 98 2.55 -1.54 -10.93
C PRO A 98 2.80 -0.03 -10.94
N ILE A 99 1.79 0.79 -10.63
CA ILE A 99 1.89 2.25 -10.60
C ILE A 99 0.92 2.83 -9.56
N ASP A 100 1.25 2.71 -8.26
CA ASP A 100 0.50 3.44 -7.23
C ASP A 100 0.64 4.95 -7.47
N GLY A 101 -0.51 5.61 -7.64
CA GLY A 101 -0.58 7.00 -8.05
C GLY A 101 -0.76 7.18 -9.56
N THR A 102 -1.58 6.33 -10.22
CA THR A 102 -1.87 6.38 -11.66
C THR A 102 -2.32 7.77 -12.15
N VAL A 103 -3.09 8.50 -11.35
CA VAL A 103 -3.47 9.88 -11.68
C VAL A 103 -2.25 10.80 -11.70
N ASN A 104 -1.35 10.70 -10.74
CA ASN A 104 -0.10 11.47 -10.75
C ASN A 104 0.75 11.10 -11.96
N TYR A 105 0.83 9.81 -12.28
CA TYR A 105 1.53 9.32 -13.45
C TYR A 105 0.93 9.88 -14.76
N LEU A 106 -0.40 9.89 -14.88
CA LEU A 106 -1.10 10.44 -16.05
C LEU A 106 -0.78 11.94 -16.26
N TYR A 107 -0.72 12.72 -15.17
CA TYR A 107 -0.46 14.16 -15.20
C TYR A 107 1.04 14.53 -15.14
N ASP A 108 1.95 13.56 -15.25
CA ASP A 108 3.40 13.77 -15.17
C ASP A 108 3.86 14.38 -13.84
N ILE A 109 3.14 14.08 -12.77
CA ILE A 109 3.54 14.43 -11.42
C ILE A 109 4.45 13.31 -10.92
N GLY A 110 5.72 13.61 -10.66
CA GLY A 110 6.75 12.63 -10.33
C GLY A 110 6.61 11.95 -8.96
N VAL A 111 5.38 11.80 -8.46
CA VAL A 111 5.05 11.16 -7.18
C VAL A 111 4.15 9.96 -7.45
N TYR A 112 4.75 8.87 -7.85
CA TYR A 112 4.14 7.55 -8.00
C TYR A 112 5.18 6.48 -7.67
N ALA A 113 4.75 5.27 -7.40
CA ALA A 113 5.63 4.18 -7.00
C ALA A 113 5.26 2.85 -7.64
N VAL A 114 6.26 1.98 -7.77
CA VAL A 114 6.05 0.55 -7.89
C VAL A 114 6.10 -0.04 -6.48
N SER A 115 5.04 -0.70 -6.07
CA SER A 115 4.91 -1.37 -4.78
C SER A 115 4.96 -2.88 -4.97
N VAL A 116 5.86 -3.59 -4.31
CA VAL A 116 5.99 -5.05 -4.38
C VAL A 116 6.19 -5.62 -2.99
N ALA A 117 5.33 -6.54 -2.59
CA ALA A 117 5.46 -7.27 -1.33
C ALA A 117 5.29 -8.77 -1.53
N VAL A 118 5.75 -9.56 -0.59
CA VAL A 118 5.38 -10.97 -0.43
C VAL A 118 4.74 -11.15 0.94
N VAL A 119 3.60 -11.82 0.96
CA VAL A 119 2.80 -12.04 2.16
C VAL A 119 2.60 -13.54 2.43
N GLU A 120 2.45 -13.90 3.69
CA GLU A 120 1.90 -15.18 4.16
C GLU A 120 0.40 -15.02 4.40
N GLY A 121 -0.38 -16.06 4.11
CA GLY A 121 -1.83 -16.04 4.24
C GLY A 121 -2.53 -15.64 2.95
N ASP A 122 -3.80 -15.28 3.07
CA ASP A 122 -4.65 -14.93 1.92
C ASP A 122 -4.86 -13.42 1.84
N PRO A 123 -4.23 -12.71 0.86
CA PRO A 123 -4.37 -11.26 0.73
C PRO A 123 -5.77 -10.80 0.27
N ALA A 124 -6.64 -11.71 -0.15
CA ALA A 124 -8.03 -11.40 -0.45
C ALA A 124 -8.93 -11.36 0.81
N VAL A 125 -8.40 -11.80 1.96
CA VAL A 125 -9.14 -11.82 3.22
C VAL A 125 -8.61 -10.72 4.15
N GLU A 126 -9.48 -9.85 4.61
CA GLU A 126 -9.14 -8.79 5.56
C GLU A 126 -8.54 -9.37 6.84
N GLY A 127 -7.33 -8.91 7.22
CA GLY A 127 -6.60 -9.45 8.36
C GLY A 127 -6.10 -10.89 8.20
N GLY A 128 -6.33 -11.52 7.04
CA GLY A 128 -5.95 -12.90 6.73
C GLY A 128 -4.52 -13.10 6.25
N TRP A 129 -3.72 -12.04 6.19
CA TRP A 129 -2.36 -12.07 5.66
C TRP A 129 -1.40 -11.20 6.48
N ARG A 130 -0.12 -11.47 6.31
CA ARG A 130 0.97 -10.70 6.92
C ARG A 130 2.14 -10.56 5.95
N PRO A 131 2.69 -9.35 5.75
CA PRO A 131 3.85 -9.16 4.88
C PRO A 131 5.10 -9.79 5.49
N VAL A 132 5.94 -10.36 4.63
CA VAL A 132 7.23 -10.98 4.96
C VAL A 132 8.38 -10.09 4.51
N ALA A 133 8.28 -9.55 3.30
CA ALA A 133 9.21 -8.59 2.73
C ALA A 133 8.45 -7.64 1.79
N GLY A 134 8.98 -6.42 1.62
CA GLY A 134 8.36 -5.43 0.76
C GLY A 134 9.33 -4.35 0.28
N CYS A 135 9.03 -3.79 -0.89
CA CYS A 135 9.74 -2.69 -1.51
C CYS A 135 8.74 -1.70 -2.12
N VAL A 136 8.93 -0.42 -1.83
CA VAL A 136 8.27 0.71 -2.52
C VAL A 136 9.36 1.50 -3.23
N HIS A 137 9.25 1.64 -4.55
CA HIS A 137 10.23 2.34 -5.37
C HIS A 137 9.60 3.50 -6.14
N ASN A 138 10.05 4.73 -5.88
CA ASN A 138 9.71 5.88 -6.72
C ASN A 138 10.75 5.97 -7.85
N PRO A 139 10.39 5.66 -9.10
CA PRO A 139 11.35 5.59 -10.20
C PRO A 139 11.81 6.95 -10.72
N VAL A 140 11.10 8.04 -10.38
CA VAL A 140 11.45 9.40 -10.78
C VAL A 140 12.56 9.95 -9.91
N THR A 141 12.45 9.76 -8.60
CA THR A 141 13.45 10.26 -7.63
C THR A 141 14.56 9.25 -7.35
N GLY A 142 14.33 7.97 -7.68
CA GLY A 142 15.20 6.84 -7.32
C GLY A 142 15.05 6.37 -5.88
N ALA A 143 14.26 7.05 -5.04
CA ALA A 143 14.05 6.68 -3.65
C ALA A 143 13.44 5.29 -3.53
N THR A 144 14.03 4.45 -2.69
CA THR A 144 13.62 3.06 -2.53
C THR A 144 13.53 2.71 -1.06
N TRP A 145 12.31 2.42 -0.62
CA TRP A 145 12.03 1.92 0.71
C TRP A 145 11.95 0.41 0.67
N THR A 146 12.64 -0.25 1.58
CA THR A 146 12.64 -1.70 1.70
C THR A 146 12.40 -2.11 3.14
N ALA A 147 11.69 -3.19 3.38
CA ALA A 147 11.52 -3.78 4.69
C ALA A 147 11.44 -5.31 4.63
N GLY A 148 11.99 -5.96 5.63
CA GLY A 148 11.85 -7.39 5.83
C GLY A 148 11.47 -7.68 7.28
N ARG A 149 10.53 -8.60 7.50
CA ARG A 149 10.04 -8.95 8.83
C ARG A 149 11.19 -9.36 9.74
N GLY A 150 11.39 -8.61 10.83
CA GLY A 150 12.49 -8.79 11.77
C GLY A 150 13.87 -8.34 11.28
N ILE A 151 13.98 -7.80 10.05
CA ILE A 151 15.23 -7.23 9.52
C ILE A 151 15.28 -5.72 9.78
N GLY A 152 14.13 -5.04 9.69
CA GLY A 152 13.97 -3.61 9.78
C GLY A 152 13.59 -2.97 8.46
N ALA A 153 13.34 -1.67 8.50
CA ALA A 153 13.03 -0.83 7.34
C ALA A 153 14.22 0.04 6.94
N PHE A 154 14.33 0.33 5.65
CA PHE A 154 15.43 1.12 5.09
C PHE A 154 14.94 2.06 3.99
N LEU A 155 15.57 3.22 3.86
CA LEU A 155 15.48 4.11 2.70
C LEU A 155 16.87 4.20 2.06
N ASP A 156 17.02 3.78 0.80
CA ASP A 156 18.29 3.76 0.07
C ASP A 156 19.43 3.12 0.88
N GLY A 157 19.13 1.99 1.56
CA GLY A 157 20.06 1.26 2.41
C GLY A 157 20.29 1.87 3.81
N ARG A 158 19.72 3.03 4.12
CA ARG A 158 19.81 3.64 5.45
C ARG A 158 18.66 3.15 6.32
N ARG A 159 18.98 2.59 7.48
CA ARG A 159 17.96 2.10 8.43
C ARG A 159 17.05 3.22 8.88
N LEU A 160 15.76 2.94 8.88
CA LEU A 160 14.72 3.82 9.40
C LEU A 160 14.39 3.49 10.85
N THR A 161 14.10 4.52 11.62
CA THR A 161 13.57 4.40 12.98
C THR A 161 12.69 5.61 13.21
N MET A 162 11.43 5.37 13.54
CA MET A 162 10.50 6.45 13.86
C MET A 162 10.87 7.10 15.18
N GLY A 163 10.78 8.43 15.22
CA GLY A 163 11.01 9.23 16.42
C GLY A 163 9.75 9.40 17.27
N GLU A 164 9.87 10.18 18.35
CA GLU A 164 8.73 10.60 19.17
C GLU A 164 7.77 11.47 18.34
N PRO A 165 6.47 11.16 18.32
CA PRO A 165 5.51 11.95 17.56
C PRO A 165 5.19 13.28 18.25
N PRO A 166 4.82 14.33 17.49
CA PRO A 166 4.24 15.54 18.05
C PRO A 166 2.83 15.27 18.61
N ALA A 167 2.27 16.22 19.35
CA ALA A 167 0.83 16.22 19.63
C ALA A 167 0.03 16.47 18.33
N LEU A 168 -1.24 16.04 18.29
CA LEU A 168 -2.07 16.06 17.08
C LEU A 168 -2.16 17.46 16.45
N ASP A 169 -2.30 18.52 17.25
CA ASP A 169 -2.36 19.91 16.80
C ASP A 169 -1.10 20.42 16.09
N ARG A 170 -0.01 19.67 16.19
CA ARG A 170 1.28 19.94 15.53
C ARG A 170 1.67 18.87 14.52
N ALA A 171 0.80 17.90 14.27
CA ALA A 171 1.07 16.80 13.36
C ALA A 171 0.81 17.19 11.91
N LEU A 172 1.76 16.93 11.04
CA LEU A 172 1.57 16.95 9.58
C LEU A 172 0.94 15.64 9.16
N THR A 173 -0.32 15.70 8.76
CA THR A 173 -1.18 14.54 8.49
C THR A 173 -1.27 14.27 6.98
N GLY A 174 -1.00 13.05 6.56
CA GLY A 174 -1.26 12.58 5.21
C GLY A 174 -2.66 11.98 5.07
N THR A 175 -3.28 12.10 3.89
CA THR A 175 -4.56 11.45 3.57
C THR A 175 -4.71 11.26 2.07
N GLY A 176 -5.67 10.42 1.68
CA GLY A 176 -6.10 10.24 0.30
C GLY A 176 -7.62 10.25 0.16
N PHE A 177 -8.09 10.22 -1.09
CA PHE A 177 -9.51 10.26 -1.40
C PHE A 177 -9.88 9.17 -2.40
N GLY A 178 -10.97 8.45 -2.10
CA GLY A 178 -11.55 7.48 -3.01
C GLY A 178 -12.13 8.10 -4.28
N TYR A 179 -12.57 7.25 -5.19
CA TYR A 179 -13.08 7.65 -6.50
C TYR A 179 -14.60 7.76 -6.57
N PHE A 180 -15.34 7.24 -5.58
CA PHE A 180 -16.80 7.32 -5.51
C PHE A 180 -17.28 8.63 -4.89
N THR A 181 -18.26 9.26 -5.50
CA THR A 181 -18.79 10.57 -5.07
C THR A 181 -19.30 10.55 -3.62
N GLY A 182 -20.02 9.51 -3.21
CA GLY A 182 -20.51 9.37 -1.83
C GLY A 182 -19.37 9.35 -0.82
N ARG A 183 -18.38 8.46 -1.03
CA ARG A 183 -17.17 8.38 -0.18
C ARG A 183 -16.42 9.72 -0.13
N ARG A 184 -16.28 10.41 -1.26
CA ARG A 184 -15.61 11.74 -1.31
C ARG A 184 -16.34 12.80 -0.50
N ARG A 185 -17.67 12.76 -0.42
CA ARG A 185 -18.45 13.68 0.44
C ARG A 185 -18.13 13.42 1.92
N THR A 186 -18.17 12.17 2.38
CA THR A 186 -17.78 11.80 3.74
C THR A 186 -16.35 12.24 4.04
N GLN A 187 -15.40 11.93 3.15
CA GLN A 187 -14.00 12.30 3.31
C GLN A 187 -13.80 13.83 3.37
N ALA A 188 -14.54 14.61 2.57
CA ALA A 188 -14.50 16.06 2.62
C ALA A 188 -15.00 16.62 3.95
N ARG A 189 -16.09 16.06 4.52
CA ARG A 189 -16.60 16.39 5.85
C ARG A 189 -15.56 16.10 6.92
N VAL A 190 -15.00 14.90 6.91
CA VAL A 190 -13.96 14.49 7.87
C VAL A 190 -12.73 15.43 7.80
N VAL A 191 -12.28 15.77 6.59
CA VAL A 191 -11.14 16.70 6.41
C VAL A 191 -11.48 18.10 6.92
N ALA A 192 -12.70 18.60 6.67
CA ALA A 192 -13.13 19.92 7.16
C ALA A 192 -13.10 20.01 8.70
N ASP A 193 -13.51 18.93 9.38
CA ASP A 193 -13.54 18.87 10.84
C ASP A 193 -12.17 18.54 11.48
N LEU A 194 -11.32 17.81 10.73
CA LEU A 194 -9.98 17.45 11.20
C LEU A 194 -8.95 18.57 10.99
N LEU A 195 -9.06 19.35 9.89
CA LEU A 195 -8.08 20.38 9.53
C LEU A 195 -7.76 21.38 10.67
N PRO A 196 -8.73 21.89 11.45
CA PRO A 196 -8.42 22.77 12.58
C PRO A 196 -7.78 22.06 13.79
N ARG A 197 -7.74 20.72 13.80
CA ARG A 197 -7.19 19.91 14.90
C ARG A 197 -5.75 19.46 14.65
N VAL A 198 -5.21 19.65 13.44
CA VAL A 198 -3.86 19.24 13.04
C VAL A 198 -3.02 20.42 12.59
N ARG A 199 -1.71 20.24 12.41
CA ARG A 199 -0.84 21.31 11.88
C ARG A 199 -1.22 21.67 10.44
N ASP A 200 -1.39 20.65 9.60
CA ASP A 200 -1.69 20.78 8.17
C ASP A 200 -1.98 19.40 7.58
N ILE A 201 -2.59 19.36 6.41
CA ILE A 201 -2.91 18.12 5.70
C ILE A 201 -2.17 18.07 4.37
N ARG A 202 -1.71 16.88 3.98
CA ARG A 202 -1.15 16.57 2.67
C ARG A 202 -1.97 15.49 1.99
N ARG A 203 -2.32 15.72 0.74
CA ARG A 203 -2.89 14.73 -0.17
C ARG A 203 -1.91 14.55 -1.33
N ILE A 204 -1.01 13.57 -1.21
CA ILE A 204 0.07 13.37 -2.18
C ILE A 204 -0.42 12.56 -3.37
N GLY A 205 -1.25 11.54 -3.12
CA GLY A 205 -1.92 10.77 -4.16
C GLY A 205 -1.18 9.51 -4.62
N CYS A 206 -0.35 8.97 -3.73
CA CYS A 206 0.30 7.69 -3.84
C CYS A 206 0.41 7.12 -2.42
N ALA A 207 -0.46 6.18 -2.08
CA ALA A 207 -0.61 5.69 -0.72
C ALA A 207 0.65 5.01 -0.19
N ALA A 208 1.33 4.23 -1.03
CA ALA A 208 2.59 3.59 -0.66
C ALA A 208 3.68 4.61 -0.33
N ILE A 209 3.78 5.73 -1.08
CA ILE A 209 4.72 6.81 -0.76
C ILE A 209 4.30 7.54 0.51
N ASP A 210 3.00 7.86 0.69
CA ASP A 210 2.49 8.52 1.89
C ASP A 210 2.86 7.74 3.16
N LEU A 211 2.62 6.42 3.18
CA LEU A 211 3.01 5.53 4.27
C LEU A 211 4.54 5.50 4.48
N CYS A 212 5.32 5.43 3.41
CA CYS A 212 6.78 5.50 3.49
C CYS A 212 7.27 6.87 4.01
N MET A 213 6.55 7.96 3.72
CA MET A 213 6.84 9.28 4.28
C MET A 213 6.58 9.34 5.79
N VAL A 214 5.59 8.59 6.29
CA VAL A 214 5.38 8.41 7.74
C VAL A 214 6.57 7.70 8.37
N ALA A 215 7.02 6.58 7.79
CA ALA A 215 8.17 5.84 8.30
C ALA A 215 9.48 6.64 8.31
N THR A 216 9.59 7.66 7.45
CA THR A 216 10.77 8.56 7.37
C THR A 216 10.61 9.87 8.15
N GLY A 217 9.48 10.10 8.83
CA GLY A 217 9.19 11.32 9.59
C GLY A 217 8.97 12.57 8.70
N ARG A 218 8.64 12.37 7.42
CA ARG A 218 8.22 13.46 6.51
C ARG A 218 6.73 13.77 6.63
N LEU A 219 5.95 12.80 7.08
CA LEU A 219 4.61 12.93 7.64
C LEU A 219 4.65 12.38 9.06
N ASP A 220 3.86 12.94 9.97
CA ASP A 220 3.78 12.44 11.34
C ASP A 220 2.79 11.30 11.49
N VAL A 221 1.72 11.34 10.69
CA VAL A 221 0.63 10.36 10.70
C VAL A 221 -0.11 10.36 9.36
N TYR A 222 -0.72 9.25 9.03
CA TYR A 222 -1.51 9.08 7.81
C TYR A 222 -2.82 8.36 8.09
N PHE A 223 -3.88 8.69 7.32
CA PHE A 223 -5.12 7.93 7.27
C PHE A 223 -5.75 7.94 5.88
N GLU A 224 -6.33 6.82 5.47
CA GLU A 224 -7.06 6.72 4.21
C GLU A 224 -8.06 5.57 4.22
N ARG A 225 -9.10 5.68 3.38
CA ARG A 225 -10.08 4.65 3.07
C ARG A 225 -9.97 4.20 1.62
N GLY A 226 -10.26 2.94 1.39
CA GLY A 226 -10.30 2.40 0.03
C GLY A 226 -8.99 1.81 -0.44
N LEU A 227 -8.04 1.57 0.49
CA LEU A 227 -6.78 0.93 0.17
C LEU A 227 -6.94 -0.59 0.10
N HIS A 228 -6.41 -1.17 -0.95
CA HIS A 228 -6.34 -2.61 -1.14
C HIS A 228 -4.99 -3.17 -0.68
N ALA A 229 -4.84 -4.50 -0.74
CA ALA A 229 -3.61 -5.16 -0.31
C ALA A 229 -2.38 -4.69 -1.10
N TRP A 230 -2.52 -4.40 -2.40
CA TRP A 230 -1.42 -3.95 -3.26
C TRP A 230 -0.93 -2.54 -2.96
N ASP A 231 -1.81 -1.62 -2.53
CA ASP A 231 -1.45 -0.27 -2.05
C ASP A 231 -0.70 -0.33 -0.72
N LEU A 232 -1.03 -1.35 0.10
CA LEU A 232 -0.73 -1.37 1.53
C LEU A 232 0.44 -2.27 1.90
N ALA A 233 0.55 -3.48 1.32
CA ALA A 233 1.37 -4.55 1.88
C ALA A 233 2.85 -4.21 2.06
N ALA A 234 3.48 -3.57 1.08
CA ALA A 234 4.89 -3.19 1.17
C ALA A 234 5.12 -2.06 2.17
N ALA A 235 4.32 -1.00 2.04
CA ALA A 235 4.47 0.20 2.85
C ALA A 235 4.08 0.00 4.32
N LEU A 236 3.08 -0.87 4.60
CA LEU A 236 2.72 -1.30 5.94
C LEU A 236 3.93 -1.88 6.66
N LEU A 237 4.63 -2.83 6.01
CA LEU A 237 5.82 -3.44 6.59
C LEU A 237 6.93 -2.40 6.83
N VAL A 238 7.09 -1.43 5.92
CA VAL A 238 8.06 -0.34 6.10
C VAL A 238 7.75 0.47 7.36
N VAL A 239 6.47 0.80 7.61
CA VAL A 239 6.05 1.52 8.82
C VAL A 239 6.28 0.68 10.07
N GLU A 240 5.86 -0.59 10.08
CA GLU A 240 5.99 -1.47 11.25
C GLU A 240 7.45 -1.75 11.60
N GLU A 241 8.28 -2.06 10.62
CA GLU A 241 9.71 -2.34 10.82
C GLU A 241 10.54 -1.07 11.13
N ALA A 242 9.99 0.13 10.88
CA ALA A 242 10.52 1.40 11.38
C ALA A 242 10.11 1.70 12.83
N GLY A 243 9.25 0.87 13.46
CA GLY A 243 8.76 1.03 14.83
C GLY A 243 7.41 1.72 14.96
N GLY A 244 6.72 1.96 13.85
CA GLY A 244 5.36 2.46 13.82
C GLY A 244 4.30 1.38 14.00
N VAL A 245 3.03 1.78 13.85
CA VAL A 245 1.89 0.88 13.80
C VAL A 245 0.99 1.25 12.63
N VAL A 246 0.34 0.24 12.05
CA VAL A 246 -0.69 0.40 11.03
C VAL A 246 -1.92 -0.36 11.46
N ARG A 247 -3.07 0.30 11.51
CA ARG A 247 -4.35 -0.31 11.94
C ARG A 247 -5.55 0.37 11.30
N GLY A 248 -6.73 -0.25 11.44
CA GLY A 248 -8.02 0.40 11.25
C GLY A 248 -8.44 1.18 12.50
N ILE A 249 -9.67 1.67 12.50
CA ILE A 249 -10.33 2.27 13.67
C ILE A 249 -11.19 1.21 14.38
N GLY A 250 -11.62 1.48 15.61
CA GLY A 250 -12.40 0.53 16.42
C GLY A 250 -11.64 -0.75 16.79
N GLY A 251 -10.30 -0.71 16.85
CA GLY A 251 -9.46 -1.88 17.14
C GLY A 251 -9.35 -2.91 16.03
N LYS A 252 -9.85 -2.60 14.83
CA LYS A 252 -9.82 -3.47 13.65
C LYS A 252 -8.41 -3.50 13.01
N PRO A 253 -8.06 -4.53 12.23
CA PRO A 253 -6.87 -4.51 11.39
C PRO A 253 -6.97 -3.41 10.32
N PRO A 254 -5.85 -3.03 9.68
CA PRO A 254 -5.88 -2.11 8.54
C PRO A 254 -6.62 -2.80 7.38
N ALA A 255 -7.54 -2.07 6.76
CA ALA A 255 -8.40 -2.59 5.71
C ALA A 255 -8.92 -1.48 4.80
N GLU A 256 -9.68 -1.88 3.76
CA GLU A 256 -10.36 -0.93 2.87
C GLU A 256 -11.24 0.09 3.64
N ALA A 257 -11.85 -0.35 4.75
CA ALA A 257 -12.68 0.52 5.57
C ALA A 257 -11.89 1.68 6.18
N MET A 258 -10.68 1.45 6.67
CA MET A 258 -9.79 2.49 7.19
C MET A 258 -8.37 1.96 7.42
N VAL A 259 -7.40 2.78 7.08
CA VAL A 259 -5.99 2.63 7.44
C VAL A 259 -5.56 3.88 8.21
N VAL A 260 -4.93 3.69 9.37
CA VAL A 260 -4.28 4.75 10.17
C VAL A 260 -2.87 4.28 10.49
N ALA A 261 -1.86 5.10 10.15
CA ALA A 261 -0.45 4.72 10.27
C ALA A 261 0.40 5.82 10.89
N GLY A 262 1.34 5.44 11.77
CA GLY A 262 2.25 6.37 12.43
C GLY A 262 2.84 5.80 13.71
N ALA A 263 3.42 6.68 14.55
CA ALA A 263 3.81 6.31 15.89
C ALA A 263 2.56 6.05 16.76
N ARG A 264 2.58 4.96 17.54
CA ARG A 264 1.40 4.49 18.30
C ARG A 264 0.65 5.58 19.06
N PRO A 265 1.29 6.47 19.87
CA PRO A 265 0.55 7.46 20.63
C PRO A 265 -0.27 8.42 19.75
N LEU A 266 0.28 8.82 18.59
CA LEU A 266 -0.39 9.72 17.66
C LEU A 266 -1.49 8.99 16.86
N VAL A 267 -1.24 7.73 16.47
CA VAL A 267 -2.24 6.88 15.83
C VAL A 267 -3.45 6.68 16.74
N ASP A 268 -3.24 6.47 18.05
CA ASP A 268 -4.32 6.28 19.00
C ASP A 268 -5.21 7.53 19.12
N VAL A 269 -4.60 8.72 19.14
CA VAL A 269 -5.34 9.99 19.20
C VAL A 269 -6.07 10.28 17.88
N LEU A 270 -5.40 10.08 16.73
CA LEU A 270 -6.03 10.31 15.42
C LEU A 270 -7.17 9.32 15.18
N ALA A 271 -6.99 8.04 15.50
CA ALA A 271 -8.03 7.04 15.33
C ALA A 271 -9.28 7.37 16.14
N ALA A 272 -9.13 7.81 17.42
CA ALA A 272 -10.25 8.26 18.24
C ALA A 272 -10.97 9.48 17.60
N ALA A 273 -10.22 10.45 17.05
CA ALA A 273 -10.81 11.58 16.35
C ALA A 273 -11.56 11.17 15.07
N LEU A 274 -11.05 10.19 14.32
CA LEU A 274 -11.71 9.65 13.14
C LEU A 274 -12.98 8.86 13.49
N GLU A 275 -12.99 8.14 14.62
CA GLU A 275 -14.19 7.46 15.16
C GLU A 275 -15.28 8.46 15.57
N GLU A 276 -14.92 9.56 16.26
CA GLU A 276 -15.84 10.66 16.58
C GLU A 276 -16.48 11.30 15.34
N LEU A 277 -15.74 11.31 14.21
CA LEU A 277 -16.18 11.89 12.95
C LEU A 277 -16.92 10.90 12.04
N ASP A 278 -17.13 9.66 12.47
CA ASP A 278 -17.73 8.59 11.68
C ASP A 278 -17.04 8.45 10.30
N ALA A 279 -15.70 8.37 10.34
CA ALA A 279 -14.88 8.48 9.15
C ALA A 279 -14.89 7.23 8.27
N ASP A 280 -15.30 6.06 8.78
CA ASP A 280 -15.47 4.80 8.04
C ASP A 280 -16.90 4.56 7.54
N GLY A 281 -17.85 5.44 7.89
CA GLY A 281 -19.22 5.45 7.35
C GLY A 281 -19.27 6.01 5.92
N ASP A 282 -20.20 5.57 5.10
CA ASP A 282 -20.55 6.19 3.83
C ASP A 282 -21.91 6.90 3.95
N ASP A 283 -22.00 8.17 3.59
CA ASP A 283 -23.24 8.96 3.65
C ASP A 283 -24.27 8.51 2.58
N GLU A 284 -23.84 7.79 1.56
CA GLU A 284 -24.69 7.16 0.56
C GLU A 284 -24.29 5.70 0.39
N PRO A 285 -25.24 4.77 0.21
CA PRO A 285 -24.90 3.40 -0.16
C PRO A 285 -24.03 3.44 -1.41
N ALA A 286 -23.03 2.57 -1.48
CA ALA A 286 -22.26 2.37 -2.71
C ALA A 286 -23.25 2.23 -3.87
N PRO A 287 -23.06 2.90 -5.01
CA PRO A 287 -23.95 2.75 -6.14
C PRO A 287 -24.10 1.27 -6.41
N GLY A 288 -25.32 0.76 -6.21
CA GLY A 288 -25.63 -0.65 -6.37
C GLY A 288 -25.08 -1.09 -7.70
N GLY A 289 -24.27 -2.15 -7.69
CA GLY A 289 -23.80 -2.75 -8.92
C GLY A 289 -24.98 -2.89 -9.84
N ALA A 290 -24.93 -2.27 -10.99
CA ALA A 290 -25.90 -2.50 -12.03
C ALA A 290 -25.89 -4.00 -12.28
N GLN A 291 -26.96 -4.65 -11.82
CA GLN A 291 -27.33 -5.94 -12.36
C GLN A 291 -27.80 -5.62 -13.78
N ASP A 292 -26.96 -5.96 -14.73
CA ASP A 292 -27.35 -6.40 -16.08
C ASP A 292 -26.21 -7.28 -16.65
#